data_b1a7c42304e1db62e2590cf6e661c707
#
_entry.id   b1a7c42304e1db62e2590cf6e661c707
#
_cell.length_a   1.000
_cell.length_b   1.000
_cell.length_c   1.000
_cell.angle_alpha   90.00
_cell.angle_beta   90.00
_cell.angle_gamma   90.00
#
_symmetry.space_group_name_H-M   'P 1'
#
loop_
_entity.id
_entity.type
_entity.pdbx_description
1 polymer ?
#
loop_
_entity_poly.entity_id
_entity_poly.type
_entity_poly.pdbx_seq_one_letter_code
_entity_poly.pdbx_strand_id
1 'polypeptide(L)'
;MLNNYVSTNDFPVITRGKRKYLTYEGLEDSYVYILKKGIIKTSIISRDGREFNLNYINKMDIISLLKDEYSQFANAPFNIRVESDTAELYQVDRVRFWKDVNRDVDLQIYVKDYYRTRLLQSIKKMQQMLMNGKLGAICTQLYELYTLFGVEIAPDQFLIDFLVSNEEIGHFCGINSASSVNRIFQQLKKEGVITMQNRYIIIKKLDVIQ
;
A
#
# COMPACT_ATOMS: atom_id res chain seq x y z
N MET A 1 -3.33 6.60 19.60
CA MET A 1 -4.56 5.83 19.34
C MET A 1 -4.23 4.37 19.03
N LEU A 2 -3.91 3.96 17.79
CA LEU A 2 -3.70 2.54 17.44
C LEU A 2 -2.59 1.84 18.24
N ASN A 3 -1.45 2.52 18.49
CA ASN A 3 -0.39 2.01 19.36
C ASN A 3 -0.88 1.67 20.77
N ASN A 4 -1.69 2.53 21.38
CA ASN A 4 -2.26 2.28 22.70
C ASN A 4 -3.19 1.07 22.65
N TYR A 5 -4.05 0.99 21.64
CA TYR A 5 -4.97 -0.12 21.47
C TYR A 5 -4.24 -1.46 21.42
N VAL A 6 -3.18 -1.57 20.63
CA VAL A 6 -2.42 -2.84 20.54
C VAL A 6 -1.53 -3.12 21.75
N SER A 7 -1.07 -2.08 22.47
CA SER A 7 -0.21 -2.25 23.65
C SER A 7 -0.99 -2.58 24.92
N THR A 8 -2.26 -2.17 25.01
CA THR A 8 -3.14 -2.46 26.16
C THR A 8 -3.88 -3.78 26.03
N ASN A 9 -3.81 -4.42 24.85
CA ASN A 9 -4.44 -5.70 24.60
C ASN A 9 -3.39 -6.75 24.21
N ASP A 10 -3.54 -7.96 24.72
CA ASP A 10 -2.67 -9.09 24.37
C ASP A 10 -3.19 -9.77 23.10
N PHE A 11 -2.91 -9.18 21.94
CA PHE A 11 -3.29 -9.74 20.65
C PHE A 11 -2.22 -10.71 20.15
N PRO A 12 -2.62 -11.86 19.56
CA PRO A 12 -1.70 -12.75 18.88
C PRO A 12 -0.91 -11.99 17.79
N VAL A 13 0.41 -12.21 17.76
CA VAL A 13 1.28 -11.71 16.70
C VAL A 13 1.64 -12.86 15.77
N ILE A 14 1.31 -12.71 14.51
CA ILE A 14 1.71 -13.65 13.47
C ILE A 14 2.87 -13.09 12.66
N THR A 15 3.78 -13.96 12.25
CA THR A 15 4.90 -13.63 11.38
C THR A 15 4.74 -14.32 10.03
N ARG A 16 5.00 -13.59 8.95
CA ARG A 16 4.98 -14.12 7.58
C ARG A 16 6.23 -13.69 6.84
N GLY A 17 6.77 -14.62 6.04
CA GLY A 17 7.93 -14.36 5.19
C GLY A 17 7.56 -13.68 3.87
N LYS A 18 8.59 -13.20 3.18
CA LYS A 18 8.50 -12.53 1.87
C LYS A 18 7.67 -13.32 0.85
N ARG A 19 6.86 -12.60 0.08
CA ARG A 19 5.96 -13.15 -0.96
C ARG A 19 4.88 -14.10 -0.44
N LYS A 20 4.72 -14.25 0.86
CA LYS A 20 3.61 -15.01 1.43
C LYS A 20 2.37 -14.13 1.53
N TYR A 21 1.22 -14.74 1.25
CA TYR A 21 -0.07 -14.08 1.39
C TYR A 21 -0.63 -14.30 2.80
N LEU A 22 -1.29 -13.27 3.34
CA LEU A 22 -2.09 -13.35 4.56
C LEU A 22 -3.52 -13.78 4.22
N THR A 23 -4.05 -13.18 3.17
CA THR A 23 -5.40 -13.47 2.69
C THR A 23 -5.45 -13.27 1.18
N TYR A 24 -6.40 -13.94 0.55
CA TYR A 24 -6.72 -13.80 -0.87
C TYR A 24 -8.10 -13.18 -1.03
N GLU A 25 -8.25 -12.31 -2.04
CA GLU A 25 -9.53 -11.73 -2.42
C GLU A 25 -10.60 -12.83 -2.58
N GLY A 26 -11.77 -12.57 -2.02
CA GLY A 26 -12.91 -13.49 -2.09
C GLY A 26 -12.89 -14.65 -1.08
N LEU A 27 -11.78 -14.92 -0.39
CA LEU A 27 -11.76 -15.94 0.66
C LEU A 27 -12.29 -15.38 1.99
N GLU A 28 -12.91 -16.27 2.76
CA GLU A 28 -13.37 -15.96 4.11
C GLU A 28 -12.18 -15.58 5.00
N ASP A 29 -12.36 -14.51 5.77
CA ASP A 29 -11.35 -14.02 6.70
C ASP A 29 -12.04 -13.34 7.89
N SER A 30 -11.86 -13.88 9.07
CA SER A 30 -12.51 -13.45 10.30
C SER A 30 -11.67 -12.46 11.12
N TYR A 31 -10.57 -11.97 10.58
CA TYR A 31 -9.64 -11.13 11.33
C TYR A 31 -9.48 -9.74 10.75
N VAL A 32 -9.18 -8.80 11.64
CA VAL A 32 -8.59 -7.50 11.33
C VAL A 32 -7.09 -7.61 11.58
N TYR A 33 -6.30 -7.31 10.55
CA TYR A 33 -4.84 -7.32 10.65
C TYR A 33 -4.32 -5.91 10.85
N ILE A 34 -3.42 -5.74 11.83
CA ILE A 34 -2.73 -4.48 12.08
C ILE A 34 -1.24 -4.74 11.87
N LEU A 35 -0.63 -3.99 10.95
CA LEU A 35 0.80 -4.10 10.69
C LEU A 35 1.58 -3.63 11.92
N LYS A 36 2.44 -4.51 12.46
CA LYS A 36 3.37 -4.18 13.54
C LYS A 36 4.74 -3.80 12.97
N LYS A 37 5.24 -4.59 12.01
CA LYS A 37 6.55 -4.39 11.37
C LYS A 37 6.58 -5.04 9.99
N GLY A 38 7.34 -4.45 9.08
CA GLY A 38 7.52 -4.95 7.73
C GLY A 38 6.81 -4.11 6.68
N ILE A 39 6.69 -4.66 5.47
CA ILE A 39 6.05 -4.02 4.32
C ILE A 39 5.02 -4.98 3.74
N ILE A 40 3.81 -4.48 3.57
CA ILE A 40 2.67 -5.20 2.99
C ILE A 40 2.26 -4.53 1.70
N LYS A 41 1.89 -5.33 0.71
CA LYS A 41 1.19 -4.89 -0.51
C LYS A 41 -0.23 -5.41 -0.51
N THR A 42 -1.17 -4.56 -0.90
CA THR A 42 -2.54 -4.96 -1.21
C THR A 42 -2.79 -4.89 -2.71
N SER A 43 -3.50 -5.87 -3.25
CA SER A 43 -3.81 -5.97 -4.69
C SER A 43 -5.11 -6.70 -4.95
N ILE A 44 -5.69 -6.48 -6.12
CA ILE A 44 -6.78 -7.27 -6.67
C ILE A 44 -6.30 -7.98 -7.93
N ILE A 45 -6.87 -9.16 -8.22
CA ILE A 45 -6.56 -9.92 -9.42
C ILE A 45 -7.86 -10.08 -10.19
N SER A 46 -7.88 -9.55 -11.42
CA SER A 46 -9.03 -9.67 -12.31
C SER A 46 -9.18 -11.11 -12.81
N ARG A 47 -10.37 -11.44 -13.34
CA ARG A 47 -10.69 -12.79 -13.84
C ARG A 47 -9.74 -13.30 -14.93
N ASP A 48 -9.11 -12.40 -15.68
CA ASP A 48 -8.11 -12.71 -16.71
C ASP A 48 -6.67 -12.79 -16.16
N GLY A 49 -6.50 -12.77 -14.83
CA GLY A 49 -5.22 -12.94 -14.15
C GLY A 49 -4.37 -11.66 -14.04
N ARG A 50 -4.87 -10.50 -14.47
CA ARG A 50 -4.13 -9.24 -14.33
C ARG A 50 -4.19 -8.77 -12.89
N GLU A 51 -3.02 -8.47 -12.31
CA GLU A 51 -2.90 -7.88 -10.98
C GLU A 51 -3.01 -6.35 -11.08
N PHE A 52 -3.79 -5.76 -10.19
CA PHE A 52 -3.82 -4.32 -9.94
C PHE A 52 -3.44 -4.07 -8.48
N ASN A 53 -2.32 -3.38 -8.30
CA ASN A 53 -1.81 -3.04 -6.98
C ASN A 53 -2.54 -1.82 -6.42
N LEU A 54 -2.99 -1.91 -5.17
CA LEU A 54 -3.70 -0.84 -4.49
C LEU A 54 -2.73 0.05 -3.72
N ASN A 55 -2.05 -0.50 -2.72
CA ASN A 55 -1.17 0.25 -1.82
C ASN A 55 -0.01 -0.59 -1.30
N TYR A 56 1.09 0.09 -0.92
CA TYR A 56 2.04 -0.40 0.07
C TYR A 56 1.71 0.17 1.45
N ILE A 57 1.96 -0.62 2.49
CA ILE A 57 1.82 -0.23 3.90
C ILE A 57 3.12 -0.61 4.59
N ASN A 58 3.85 0.39 5.13
CA ASN A 58 5.16 0.22 5.75
C ASN A 58 5.23 0.78 7.19
N LYS A 59 4.12 1.26 7.70
CA LYS A 59 3.97 1.78 9.07
C LYS A 59 2.83 1.05 9.75
N MET A 60 2.81 1.12 11.09
CA MET A 60 1.70 0.57 11.86
C MET A 60 0.38 1.20 11.42
N ASP A 61 -0.48 0.38 10.85
CA ASP A 61 -1.80 0.75 10.36
C ASP A 61 -2.68 -0.49 10.26
N ILE A 62 -3.99 -0.30 10.21
CA ILE A 62 -4.93 -1.36 9.88
C ILE A 62 -4.81 -1.65 8.39
N ILE A 63 -4.64 -2.93 8.03
CA ILE A 63 -4.44 -3.31 6.63
C ILE A 63 -5.77 -3.36 5.90
N SER A 64 -6.78 -3.96 6.50
CA SER A 64 -8.11 -4.13 5.89
C SER A 64 -9.20 -3.93 6.91
N LEU A 65 -10.06 -2.94 6.66
CA LEU A 65 -11.17 -2.58 7.54
C LEU A 65 -12.52 -2.53 6.77
N LEU A 66 -12.59 -3.12 5.57
CA LEU A 66 -13.81 -3.05 4.74
C LEU A 66 -14.91 -4.04 5.16
N LYS A 67 -14.74 -4.68 6.32
CA LYS A 67 -15.69 -5.63 6.85
C LYS A 67 -16.30 -5.06 8.13
N ASP A 68 -17.61 -5.09 8.23
CA ASP A 68 -18.35 -4.65 9.40
C ASP A 68 -18.46 -5.77 10.47
N GLU A 69 -19.12 -5.45 11.59
CA GLU A 69 -19.33 -6.36 12.71
C GLU A 69 -20.44 -7.40 12.46
N TYR A 70 -21.32 -7.15 11.49
CA TYR A 70 -22.54 -7.96 11.26
C TYR A 70 -22.36 -9.01 10.18
N SER A 71 -21.47 -8.78 9.23
CA SER A 71 -21.22 -9.72 8.14
C SER A 71 -20.49 -10.95 8.65
N GLN A 72 -21.20 -12.03 8.87
CA GLN A 72 -20.60 -13.31 9.31
C GLN A 72 -19.61 -13.88 8.28
N PHE A 73 -19.81 -13.57 6.99
CA PHE A 73 -19.04 -14.10 5.86
C PHE A 73 -18.51 -12.95 4.98
N ALA A 74 -17.78 -12.02 5.57
CA ALA A 74 -17.13 -11.01 4.76
C ALA A 74 -15.90 -11.61 4.09
N ASN A 75 -15.96 -11.80 2.78
CA ASN A 75 -14.80 -12.18 1.99
C ASN A 75 -13.73 -11.08 2.02
N ALA A 76 -12.47 -11.47 1.94
CA ALA A 76 -11.38 -10.52 1.84
C ALA A 76 -11.57 -9.62 0.60
N PRO A 77 -11.52 -8.28 0.74
CA PRO A 77 -11.78 -7.37 -0.37
C PRO A 77 -10.63 -7.26 -1.36
N PHE A 78 -9.46 -7.77 -1.00
CA PHE A 78 -8.23 -7.77 -1.79
C PHE A 78 -7.21 -8.75 -1.23
N ASN A 79 -6.20 -9.05 -2.02
CA ASN A 79 -5.06 -9.85 -1.59
C ASN A 79 -4.15 -9.02 -0.68
N ILE A 80 -3.56 -9.67 0.33
CA ILE A 80 -2.57 -9.07 1.23
C ILE A 80 -1.29 -9.90 1.14
N ARG A 81 -0.21 -9.33 0.60
CA ARG A 81 1.08 -9.99 0.39
C ARG A 81 2.21 -9.29 1.14
N VAL A 82 3.13 -10.07 1.71
CA VAL A 82 4.35 -9.56 2.38
C VAL A 82 5.42 -9.23 1.34
N GLU A 83 5.98 -8.03 1.41
CA GLU A 83 7.02 -7.54 0.49
C GLU A 83 8.41 -7.44 1.16
N SER A 84 8.48 -7.18 2.46
CA SER A 84 9.72 -7.28 3.24
C SER A 84 10.14 -8.74 3.47
N ASP A 85 11.36 -8.98 3.93
CA ASP A 85 11.83 -10.35 4.20
C ASP A 85 10.93 -11.05 5.23
N THR A 86 10.45 -10.30 6.22
CA THR A 86 9.42 -10.74 7.16
C THR A 86 8.47 -9.60 7.46
N ALA A 87 7.22 -9.93 7.82
CA ALA A 87 6.28 -9.00 8.43
C ALA A 87 5.65 -9.61 9.67
N GLU A 88 5.50 -8.77 10.70
CA GLU A 88 4.78 -9.08 11.94
C GLU A 88 3.46 -8.32 11.95
N LEU A 89 2.38 -9.02 12.31
CA LEU A 89 1.03 -8.47 12.31
C LEU A 89 0.31 -8.90 13.57
N TYR A 90 -0.41 -7.95 14.19
CA TYR A 90 -1.42 -8.32 15.16
C TYR A 90 -2.63 -8.88 14.43
N GLN A 91 -3.14 -9.99 14.95
CA GLN A 91 -4.33 -10.66 14.44
C GLN A 91 -5.45 -10.46 15.45
N VAL A 92 -6.43 -9.64 15.11
CA VAL A 92 -7.54 -9.29 16.00
C VAL A 92 -8.82 -9.90 15.45
N ASP A 93 -9.54 -10.65 16.28
CA ASP A 93 -10.87 -11.12 15.90
C ASP A 93 -11.76 -9.95 15.49
N ARG A 94 -12.44 -10.07 14.37
CA ARG A 94 -13.22 -8.99 13.76
C ARG A 94 -14.37 -8.52 14.67
N VAL A 95 -15.09 -9.46 15.28
CA VAL A 95 -16.23 -9.11 16.16
C VAL A 95 -15.73 -8.39 17.40
N ARG A 96 -14.61 -8.86 17.98
CA ARG A 96 -13.94 -8.21 19.10
C ARG A 96 -13.50 -6.80 18.70
N PHE A 97 -12.82 -6.65 17.56
CA PHE A 97 -12.35 -5.33 17.09
C PHE A 97 -13.49 -4.30 17.02
N TRP A 98 -14.62 -4.66 16.41
CA TRP A 98 -15.75 -3.74 16.29
C TRP A 98 -16.45 -3.46 17.62
N LYS A 99 -16.51 -4.43 18.54
CA LYS A 99 -16.96 -4.18 19.92
C LYS A 99 -16.05 -3.17 20.63
N ASP A 100 -14.74 -3.27 20.43
CA ASP A 100 -13.78 -2.34 21.00
C ASP A 100 -13.93 -0.94 20.38
N VAL A 101 -14.09 -0.84 19.06
CA VAL A 101 -14.40 0.43 18.36
C VAL A 101 -15.65 1.08 18.91
N ASN A 102 -16.72 0.31 19.17
CA ASN A 102 -17.98 0.86 19.68
C ASN A 102 -17.89 1.36 21.14
N ARG A 103 -16.83 0.99 21.87
CA ARG A 103 -16.63 1.36 23.29
C ARG A 103 -15.56 2.43 23.48
N ASP A 104 -14.62 2.54 22.55
CA ASP A 104 -13.47 3.42 22.65
C ASP A 104 -13.59 4.58 21.63
N VAL A 105 -13.78 5.80 22.15
CA VAL A 105 -13.95 7.01 21.34
C VAL A 105 -12.70 7.33 20.51
N ASP A 106 -11.51 7.09 21.05
CA ASP A 106 -10.26 7.34 20.35
C ASP A 106 -10.10 6.37 19.17
N LEU A 107 -10.49 5.11 19.37
CA LEU A 107 -10.48 4.12 18.31
C LEU A 107 -11.54 4.41 17.23
N GLN A 108 -12.72 4.93 17.62
CA GLN A 108 -13.73 5.41 16.67
C GLN A 108 -13.20 6.56 15.80
N ILE A 109 -12.53 7.53 16.42
CA ILE A 109 -11.92 8.67 15.70
C ILE A 109 -10.89 8.15 14.71
N TYR A 110 -10.02 7.23 15.15
CA TYR A 110 -9.03 6.60 14.28
C TYR A 110 -9.67 5.90 13.07
N VAL A 111 -10.70 5.10 13.28
CA VAL A 111 -11.41 4.37 12.22
C VAL A 111 -12.07 5.34 11.23
N LYS A 112 -12.72 6.40 11.70
CA LYS A 112 -13.30 7.44 10.83
C LYS A 112 -12.23 8.13 9.98
N ASP A 113 -11.09 8.47 10.59
CA ASP A 113 -9.97 9.10 9.88
C ASP A 113 -9.31 8.12 8.88
N TYR A 114 -9.20 6.84 9.22
CA TYR A 114 -8.77 5.79 8.32
C TYR A 114 -9.62 5.75 7.05
N TYR A 115 -10.94 5.66 7.17
CA TYR A 115 -11.82 5.63 6.01
C TYR A 115 -11.76 6.91 5.18
N ARG A 116 -11.78 8.07 5.83
CA ARG A 116 -11.66 9.36 5.17
C ARG A 116 -10.37 9.44 4.35
N THR A 117 -9.25 9.08 4.96
CA THR A 117 -7.93 9.12 4.32
C THR A 117 -7.85 8.16 3.14
N ARG A 118 -8.32 6.92 3.31
CA ARG A 118 -8.34 5.91 2.23
C ARG A 118 -9.23 6.33 1.07
N LEU A 119 -10.41 6.90 1.36
CA LEU A 119 -11.32 7.41 0.33
C LEU A 119 -10.68 8.55 -0.48
N LEU A 120 -10.09 9.53 0.20
CA LEU A 120 -9.42 10.66 -0.47
C LEU A 120 -8.23 10.19 -1.32
N GLN A 121 -7.43 9.26 -0.83
CA GLN A 121 -6.33 8.64 -1.60
C GLN A 121 -6.86 7.93 -2.85
N SER A 122 -7.94 7.18 -2.73
CA SER A 122 -8.56 6.47 -3.86
C SER A 122 -9.11 7.44 -4.91
N ILE A 123 -9.76 8.52 -4.49
CA ILE A 123 -10.27 9.57 -5.39
C ILE A 123 -9.10 10.24 -6.12
N LYS A 124 -8.04 10.63 -5.40
CA LYS A 124 -6.84 11.25 -5.99
C LYS A 124 -6.19 10.31 -7.01
N LYS A 125 -6.00 9.04 -6.66
CA LYS A 125 -5.43 8.04 -7.56
C LYS A 125 -6.27 7.86 -8.83
N MET A 126 -7.58 7.74 -8.68
CA MET A 126 -8.50 7.62 -9.81
C MET A 126 -8.45 8.86 -10.71
N GLN A 127 -8.45 10.08 -10.15
CA GLN A 127 -8.30 11.33 -10.89
C GLN A 127 -7.00 11.34 -11.71
N GLN A 128 -5.88 10.98 -11.12
CA GLN A 128 -4.57 10.99 -11.76
C GLN A 128 -4.46 9.95 -12.89
N MET A 129 -5.03 8.76 -12.69
CA MET A 129 -5.07 7.73 -13.74
C MET A 129 -5.93 8.15 -14.94
N LEU A 130 -7.03 8.87 -14.71
CA LEU A 130 -7.98 9.26 -15.78
C LEU A 130 -7.53 10.53 -16.49
N MET A 131 -6.97 11.51 -15.77
CA MET A 131 -6.72 12.85 -16.34
C MET A 131 -5.31 13.03 -16.90
N ASN A 132 -4.29 12.39 -16.33
CA ASN A 132 -2.89 12.64 -16.66
C ASN A 132 -2.25 11.55 -17.53
N GLY A 133 -3.02 10.57 -17.98
CA GLY A 133 -2.54 9.47 -18.80
C GLY A 133 -1.47 8.61 -18.10
N LYS A 134 -0.76 7.81 -18.89
CA LYS A 134 0.23 6.86 -18.35
C LYS A 134 1.43 7.54 -17.68
N LEU A 135 1.88 8.69 -18.20
CA LEU A 135 3.00 9.44 -17.63
C LEU A 135 2.63 9.99 -16.25
N GLY A 136 1.48 10.65 -16.13
CA GLY A 136 1.02 11.18 -14.86
C GLY A 136 0.77 10.09 -13.82
N ALA A 137 0.18 8.95 -14.22
CA ALA A 137 0.00 7.81 -13.33
C ALA A 137 1.35 7.29 -12.77
N ILE A 138 2.38 7.19 -13.62
CA ILE A 138 3.73 6.78 -13.19
C ILE A 138 4.38 7.84 -12.29
N CYS A 139 4.29 9.13 -12.61
CA CYS A 139 4.80 10.19 -11.75
C CYS A 139 4.18 10.14 -10.36
N THR A 140 2.87 10.01 -10.29
CA THR A 140 2.15 9.83 -9.02
C THR A 140 2.62 8.62 -8.25
N GLN A 141 2.79 7.47 -8.92
CA GLN A 141 3.27 6.27 -8.25
C GLN A 141 4.71 6.44 -7.74
N LEU A 142 5.57 7.14 -8.48
CA LEU A 142 6.92 7.50 -8.02
C LEU A 142 6.86 8.41 -6.79
N TYR A 143 5.94 9.37 -6.76
CA TYR A 143 5.74 10.24 -5.60
C TYR A 143 5.21 9.47 -4.38
N GLU A 144 4.29 8.52 -4.57
CA GLU A 144 3.84 7.64 -3.49
C GLU A 144 5.00 6.78 -2.93
N LEU A 145 5.84 6.21 -3.81
CA LEU A 145 7.03 5.46 -3.40
C LEU A 145 8.03 6.35 -2.64
N TYR A 146 8.24 7.59 -3.10
CA TYR A 146 9.04 8.57 -2.38
C TYR A 146 8.50 8.86 -0.98
N THR A 147 7.20 9.05 -0.85
CA THR A 147 6.55 9.34 0.44
C THR A 147 6.72 8.18 1.43
N LEU A 148 6.74 6.95 0.94
CA LEU A 148 6.85 5.74 1.75
C LEU A 148 8.31 5.34 2.05
N PHE A 149 9.20 5.50 1.07
CA PHE A 149 10.54 4.91 1.07
C PHE A 149 11.65 5.89 0.70
N GLY A 150 11.34 7.19 0.54
CA GLY A 150 12.31 8.20 0.15
C GLY A 150 13.31 8.50 1.25
N VAL A 151 14.59 8.45 0.91
CA VAL A 151 15.71 8.85 1.76
C VAL A 151 16.53 9.90 1.00
N GLU A 152 16.74 11.06 1.59
CA GLU A 152 17.60 12.08 0.99
C GLU A 152 19.06 11.63 1.03
N ILE A 153 19.71 11.56 -0.14
CA ILE A 153 21.12 11.13 -0.29
C ILE A 153 22.06 12.26 -0.70
N ALA A 154 21.51 13.36 -1.20
CA ALA A 154 22.20 14.61 -1.53
C ALA A 154 21.14 15.73 -1.62
N PRO A 155 21.52 17.01 -1.62
CA PRO A 155 20.56 18.10 -1.80
C PRO A 155 19.65 17.87 -3.02
N ASP A 156 18.35 17.86 -2.79
CA ASP A 156 17.29 17.62 -3.80
C ASP A 156 17.39 16.26 -4.53
N GLN A 157 18.08 15.28 -3.94
CA GLN A 157 18.15 13.92 -4.49
C GLN A 157 17.66 12.88 -3.49
N PHE A 158 16.64 12.13 -3.85
CA PHE A 158 15.96 11.19 -2.99
C PHE A 158 16.03 9.77 -3.56
N LEU A 159 16.68 8.88 -2.82
CA LEU A 159 16.69 7.44 -3.10
C LEU A 159 15.35 6.85 -2.64
N ILE A 160 14.69 6.11 -3.50
CA ILE A 160 13.61 5.22 -3.08
C ILE A 160 14.26 3.94 -2.54
N ASP A 161 14.38 3.83 -1.21
CA ASP A 161 15.01 2.68 -0.53
C ASP A 161 14.06 1.46 -0.49
N PHE A 162 13.56 1.12 -1.68
CA PHE A 162 12.72 -0.05 -1.92
C PHE A 162 12.85 -0.49 -3.37
N LEU A 163 13.17 -1.77 -3.58
CA LEU A 163 13.28 -2.33 -4.93
C LEU A 163 11.89 -2.62 -5.49
N VAL A 164 11.54 -1.93 -6.55
CA VAL A 164 10.29 -2.13 -7.29
C VAL A 164 10.58 -2.36 -8.77
N SER A 165 9.90 -3.33 -9.38
CA SER A 165 10.04 -3.60 -10.80
C SER A 165 9.15 -2.67 -11.65
N ASN A 166 9.51 -2.50 -12.94
CA ASN A 166 8.66 -1.78 -13.90
C ASN A 166 7.28 -2.44 -14.03
N GLU A 167 7.20 -3.76 -13.91
CA GLU A 167 5.96 -4.50 -13.93
C GLU A 167 5.08 -4.13 -12.73
N GLU A 168 5.63 -4.12 -11.52
CA GLU A 168 4.90 -3.71 -10.32
C GLU A 168 4.43 -2.26 -10.39
N ILE A 169 5.25 -1.34 -10.90
CA ILE A 169 4.83 0.04 -11.16
C ILE A 169 3.67 0.07 -12.16
N GLY A 170 3.77 -0.74 -13.23
CA GLY A 170 2.67 -0.90 -14.19
C GLY A 170 1.37 -1.35 -13.51
N HIS A 171 1.44 -2.34 -12.64
CA HIS A 171 0.29 -2.84 -11.89
C HIS A 171 -0.36 -1.76 -10.99
N PHE A 172 0.41 -0.84 -10.41
CA PHE A 172 -0.13 0.31 -9.67
C PHE A 172 -0.80 1.35 -10.56
N CYS A 173 -0.38 1.45 -11.82
CA CYS A 173 -0.83 2.45 -12.78
C CYS A 173 -1.88 1.92 -13.77
N GLY A 174 -2.31 0.67 -13.66
CA GLY A 174 -3.19 0.03 -14.65
C GLY A 174 -2.54 -0.13 -16.02
N ILE A 175 -1.20 -0.21 -16.10
CA ILE A 175 -0.43 -0.35 -17.35
C ILE A 175 0.03 -1.80 -17.49
N ASN A 176 -0.61 -2.55 -18.39
CA ASN A 176 -0.33 -3.97 -18.58
C ASN A 176 0.96 -4.27 -19.40
N SER A 177 1.63 -3.25 -19.92
CA SER A 177 2.81 -3.40 -20.77
C SER A 177 4.06 -2.88 -20.08
N ALA A 178 4.94 -3.78 -19.66
CA ALA A 178 6.25 -3.43 -19.09
C ALA A 178 7.09 -2.55 -20.05
N SER A 179 6.95 -2.74 -21.37
CA SER A 179 7.62 -1.91 -22.38
C SER A 179 7.11 -0.46 -22.37
N SER A 180 5.81 -0.23 -22.10
CA SER A 180 5.26 1.11 -21.95
C SER A 180 5.82 1.81 -20.72
N VAL A 181 5.92 1.12 -19.59
CA VAL A 181 6.55 1.64 -18.38
C VAL A 181 8.01 1.96 -18.63
N ASN A 182 8.75 1.05 -19.25
CA ASN A 182 10.17 1.25 -19.57
C ASN A 182 10.39 2.49 -20.46
N ARG A 183 9.55 2.70 -21.47
CA ARG A 183 9.63 3.88 -22.35
C ARG A 183 9.47 5.20 -21.56
N ILE A 184 8.51 5.24 -20.64
CA ILE A 184 8.29 6.42 -19.79
C ILE A 184 9.48 6.62 -18.84
N PHE A 185 10.02 5.55 -18.27
CA PHE A 185 11.23 5.64 -17.44
C PHE A 185 12.44 6.20 -18.23
N GLN A 186 12.62 5.77 -19.48
CA GLN A 186 13.68 6.33 -20.33
C GLN A 186 13.46 7.83 -20.63
N GLN A 187 12.21 8.24 -20.84
CA GLN A 187 11.86 9.65 -20.98
C GLN A 187 12.23 10.44 -19.71
N LEU A 188 11.76 10.00 -18.54
CA LEU A 188 12.06 10.67 -17.26
C LEU A 188 13.55 10.73 -16.94
N LYS A 189 14.32 9.71 -17.34
CA LYS A 189 15.79 9.74 -17.24
C LYS A 189 16.40 10.76 -18.17
N LYS A 190 15.96 10.84 -19.44
CA LYS A 190 16.45 11.80 -20.41
C LYS A 190 16.18 13.25 -19.99
N GLU A 191 15.03 13.48 -19.35
CA GLU A 191 14.62 14.79 -18.81
C GLU A 191 15.31 15.12 -17.47
N GLY A 192 16.10 14.19 -16.93
CA GLY A 192 16.81 14.34 -15.66
C GLY A 192 15.89 14.37 -14.45
N VAL A 193 14.68 13.85 -14.55
CA VAL A 193 13.72 13.75 -13.44
C VAL A 193 14.10 12.65 -12.48
N ILE A 194 14.52 11.50 -13.02
CA ILE A 194 14.98 10.35 -12.24
C ILE A 194 16.32 9.84 -12.77
N THR A 195 17.01 9.07 -11.94
CA THR A 195 18.12 8.19 -12.36
C THR A 195 18.00 6.82 -11.67
N MET A 196 18.82 5.88 -12.09
CA MET A 196 18.85 4.53 -11.47
C MET A 196 20.28 4.22 -11.02
N GLN A 197 20.40 3.70 -9.81
CA GLN A 197 21.66 3.19 -9.26
C GLN A 197 21.40 1.84 -8.60
N ASN A 198 22.11 0.81 -9.01
CA ASN A 198 21.94 -0.56 -8.46
C ASN A 198 20.47 -1.03 -8.43
N ARG A 199 19.69 -0.71 -9.47
CA ARG A 199 18.25 -0.98 -9.59
C ARG A 199 17.34 -0.12 -8.68
N TYR A 200 17.89 0.73 -7.83
CA TYR A 200 17.11 1.70 -7.05
C TYR A 200 16.82 2.93 -7.89
N ILE A 201 15.66 3.53 -7.66
CA ILE A 201 15.23 4.78 -8.30
C ILE A 201 15.73 5.94 -7.44
N ILE A 202 16.37 6.94 -8.07
CA ILE A 202 16.72 8.20 -7.45
C ILE A 202 15.93 9.31 -8.15
N ILE A 203 15.16 10.05 -7.37
CA ILE A 203 14.39 11.21 -7.83
C ILE A 203 15.29 12.43 -7.72
N LYS A 204 15.38 13.24 -8.80
CA LYS A 204 16.18 14.46 -8.89
C LYS A 204 15.35 15.74 -9.08
N LYS A 205 14.08 15.61 -9.49
CA LYS A 205 13.15 16.73 -9.64
C LYS A 205 11.81 16.32 -9.04
N LEU A 206 11.68 16.58 -7.73
CA LEU A 206 10.50 16.15 -6.97
C LEU A 206 9.25 16.92 -7.43
N ASP A 207 9.39 18.17 -7.80
CA ASP A 207 8.33 19.05 -8.29
C ASP A 207 7.66 18.54 -9.58
N VAL A 208 8.39 17.79 -10.40
CA VAL A 208 7.86 17.23 -11.66
C VAL A 208 6.97 16.02 -11.43
N ILE A 209 7.18 15.27 -10.33
CA ILE A 209 6.42 14.04 -10.05
C ILE A 209 5.32 14.25 -8.99
N GLN A 210 5.24 15.41 -8.38
CA GLN A 210 4.26 15.80 -7.37
C GLN A 210 2.91 16.20 -8.01
#